data_29949e044c81517ca83cf799efb030b4
#
_entry.id   29949e044c81517ca83cf799efb030b4
#
_cell.length_a   1.000
_cell.length_b   1.000
_cell.length_c   1.000
_cell.angle_alpha   90.00
_cell.angle_beta   90.00
_cell.angle_gamma   90.00
#
_symmetry.space_group_name_H-M   'P 1'
#
loop_
_entity.id
_entity.type
_entity.pdbx_description
1 polymer ?
#
loop_
_entity_poly.entity_id
_entity_poly.type
_entity_poly.pdbx_seq_one_letter_code
_entity_poly.pdbx_strand_id
1 'polypeptide(L)'
;MARNSVLLGGIFTAWLGAGPALAADLTMAVRTEPSSIDPHFHVYVPNGATAKHVFDALISAGPRGEQMPGLSDRWKVVADDVWEFHLRQGVRFHDGVTFTADDVAFTLARAPVVPNSPSSYSQYTKQIASVEVINPETIRIHTKGPAPGLLWDLMQISIIARHAADGRSTADFNAGRAAIGTGPYRFVSWQPGDRLRMTANPEYWGGVEPWANLTIRPIANDGARVAAMLAGDVDMIEGVPSSDRARLLADPKLALWETDAFRIIYIVMDSARDASPGIADAAGKPMDKNPLRDARVRRAINLAINRPALIDRLLGGQAHAAGQYVPSDNPGASPNLKPSPYDPDGAKRLLAEASWPDGFSVTMASSNDRFPQDAQVAQAVGQMLARIGVKVNVTPMPASQLFSRGSKLEFSMMLSGWVGNGDPASPLTALMATYDPKTGMGPSNRGRWSNAGFDAALGEALQTLDEGKRNALFGRAADIAVADMGVIPVYFTINSWATRKGLKYEGRGDEMSLAMGVKPVK
;
A
#
# COMPACT_ATOMS: atom_id res chain seq x y z
N MET A 1 -61.56 -49.03 -50.82
CA MET A 1 -61.54 -47.65 -50.27
C MET A 1 -60.68 -47.62 -49.01
N ALA A 2 -59.44 -47.25 -49.15
CA ALA A 2 -58.48 -47.21 -48.06
C ALA A 2 -58.24 -45.74 -47.63
N ARG A 3 -58.48 -45.43 -46.37
CA ARG A 3 -58.19 -44.10 -45.77
C ARG A 3 -56.83 -44.12 -45.08
N ASN A 4 -55.89 -43.39 -45.64
CA ASN A 4 -54.61 -43.13 -45.02
C ASN A 4 -54.77 -42.02 -43.96
N SER A 5 -54.44 -42.35 -42.71
CA SER A 5 -54.30 -41.33 -41.60
C SER A 5 -52.82 -41.00 -41.44
N VAL A 6 -52.46 -39.76 -41.71
CA VAL A 6 -51.10 -39.21 -41.44
C VAL A 6 -51.06 -38.69 -40.00
N LEU A 7 -50.22 -39.29 -39.16
CA LEU A 7 -49.90 -38.82 -37.86
C LEU A 7 -48.76 -37.79 -37.98
N LEU A 8 -49.04 -36.50 -37.67
CA LEU A 8 -48.01 -35.46 -37.45
C LEU A 8 -47.46 -35.62 -36.03
N GLY A 9 -46.22 -36.08 -35.92
CA GLY A 9 -45.45 -36.06 -34.68
C GLY A 9 -44.86 -34.66 -34.43
N GLY A 10 -45.41 -33.94 -33.49
CA GLY A 10 -44.85 -32.67 -33.03
C GLY A 10 -43.57 -32.90 -32.17
N ILE A 11 -42.42 -32.41 -32.65
CA ILE A 11 -41.18 -32.38 -31.88
C ILE A 11 -41.29 -31.22 -30.90
N PHE A 12 -41.51 -31.51 -29.60
CA PHE A 12 -41.37 -30.55 -28.51
C PHE A 12 -39.89 -30.40 -28.21
N THR A 13 -39.27 -29.35 -28.69
CA THR A 13 -37.93 -28.94 -28.26
C THR A 13 -38.05 -28.31 -26.87
N ALA A 14 -37.71 -29.09 -25.83
CA ALA A 14 -37.59 -28.56 -24.48
C ALA A 14 -36.37 -27.62 -24.41
N TRP A 15 -36.60 -26.33 -24.36
CA TRP A 15 -35.61 -25.34 -23.95
C TRP A 15 -35.33 -25.59 -22.46
N LEU A 16 -34.23 -26.27 -22.12
CA LEU A 16 -33.64 -26.26 -20.81
C LEU A 16 -33.07 -24.85 -20.60
N GLY A 17 -33.87 -24.00 -19.98
CA GLY A 17 -33.40 -22.73 -19.47
C GLY A 17 -32.27 -23.02 -18.46
N ALA A 18 -31.03 -22.64 -18.79
CA ALA A 18 -29.98 -22.56 -17.79
C ALA A 18 -30.44 -21.56 -16.72
N GLY A 19 -30.94 -22.08 -15.60
CA GLY A 19 -31.19 -21.27 -14.43
C GLY A 19 -29.88 -20.54 -14.04
N PRO A 20 -29.95 -19.35 -13.45
CA PRO A 20 -28.75 -18.66 -12.97
C PRO A 20 -28.00 -19.64 -12.05
N ALA A 21 -26.75 -19.95 -12.40
CA ALA A 21 -25.89 -20.71 -11.52
C ALA A 21 -25.88 -19.95 -10.19
N LEU A 22 -26.33 -20.61 -9.10
CA LEU A 22 -26.24 -20.04 -7.76
C LEU A 22 -24.80 -19.57 -7.57
N ALA A 23 -24.62 -18.28 -7.41
CA ALA A 23 -23.31 -17.70 -7.18
C ALA A 23 -22.73 -18.35 -5.92
N ALA A 24 -21.51 -18.90 -6.04
CA ALA A 24 -20.84 -19.58 -4.94
C ALA A 24 -20.45 -18.60 -3.80
N ASP A 25 -20.25 -19.11 -2.61
CA ASP A 25 -19.72 -18.33 -1.51
C ASP A 25 -18.18 -18.27 -1.57
N LEU A 26 -17.59 -17.18 -1.07
CA LEU A 26 -16.16 -17.00 -0.96
C LEU A 26 -15.78 -16.73 0.49
N THR A 27 -14.85 -17.51 1.03
CA THR A 27 -14.26 -17.27 2.35
C THR A 27 -12.78 -16.94 2.19
N MET A 28 -12.39 -15.73 2.62
CA MET A 28 -11.01 -15.25 2.59
C MET A 28 -10.46 -15.15 4.01
N ALA A 29 -9.23 -15.64 4.24
CA ALA A 29 -8.53 -15.40 5.48
C ALA A 29 -7.45 -14.33 5.28
N VAL A 30 -7.53 -13.29 6.10
CA VAL A 30 -6.61 -12.14 6.11
C VAL A 30 -5.77 -12.13 7.39
N ARG A 31 -4.60 -11.49 7.35
CA ARG A 31 -3.71 -11.40 8.52
C ARG A 31 -4.25 -10.46 9.59
N THR A 32 -4.90 -9.40 9.16
CA THR A 32 -5.33 -8.31 10.03
C THR A 32 -6.72 -7.85 9.65
N GLU A 33 -7.58 -7.67 10.64
CA GLU A 33 -8.92 -7.14 10.46
C GLU A 33 -8.94 -5.60 10.36
N PRO A 34 -10.02 -5.00 9.79
CA PRO A 34 -10.22 -3.56 9.86
C PRO A 34 -10.47 -3.11 11.31
N SER A 35 -10.02 -1.92 11.65
CA SER A 35 -10.30 -1.31 12.95
C SER A 35 -11.69 -0.63 13.01
N SER A 36 -12.32 -0.46 11.85
CA SER A 36 -13.66 0.13 11.68
C SER A 36 -14.20 -0.14 10.27
N ILE A 37 -15.54 -0.15 10.15
CA ILE A 37 -16.26 -0.17 8.86
C ILE A 37 -16.45 1.25 8.30
N ASP A 38 -16.29 2.29 9.13
CA ASP A 38 -16.29 3.68 8.66
C ASP A 38 -15.11 3.90 7.71
N PRO A 39 -15.35 4.18 6.41
CA PRO A 39 -14.28 4.24 5.41
C PRO A 39 -13.31 5.41 5.60
N HIS A 40 -13.65 6.38 6.44
CA HIS A 40 -12.83 7.56 6.70
C HIS A 40 -12.19 7.58 8.11
N PHE A 41 -12.38 6.51 8.91
CA PHE A 41 -11.91 6.49 10.29
C PHE A 41 -10.40 6.31 10.40
N HIS A 42 -9.79 5.46 9.58
CA HIS A 42 -8.38 5.11 9.75
C HIS A 42 -7.71 4.85 8.40
N VAL A 43 -6.67 5.63 8.07
CA VAL A 43 -5.81 5.35 6.91
C VAL A 43 -4.95 4.13 7.23
N TYR A 44 -5.49 2.95 6.91
CA TYR A 44 -4.91 1.65 7.22
C TYR A 44 -5.33 0.63 6.16
N VAL A 45 -4.39 -0.20 5.70
CA VAL A 45 -4.62 -1.12 4.57
C VAL A 45 -5.86 -2.02 4.76
N PRO A 46 -6.08 -2.69 5.91
CA PRO A 46 -7.29 -3.50 6.12
C PRO A 46 -8.60 -2.70 6.09
N ASN A 47 -8.59 -1.44 6.57
CA ASN A 47 -9.76 -0.56 6.48
C ASN A 47 -10.05 -0.18 5.02
N GLY A 48 -9.01 0.19 4.26
CA GLY A 48 -9.13 0.49 2.83
C GLY A 48 -9.60 -0.71 2.02
N ALA A 49 -9.07 -1.91 2.28
CA ALA A 49 -9.51 -3.13 1.63
C ALA A 49 -10.99 -3.42 1.92
N THR A 50 -11.42 -3.27 3.19
CA THR A 50 -12.83 -3.43 3.57
C THR A 50 -13.71 -2.39 2.87
N ALA A 51 -13.30 -1.12 2.88
CA ALA A 51 -14.05 -0.03 2.28
C ALA A 51 -14.29 -0.27 0.78
N LYS A 52 -13.29 -0.75 0.03
CA LYS A 52 -13.40 -1.01 -1.42
C LYS A 52 -14.38 -2.13 -1.79
N HIS A 53 -14.84 -2.95 -0.84
CA HIS A 53 -15.94 -3.90 -1.08
C HIS A 53 -17.31 -3.21 -1.02
N VAL A 54 -17.46 -2.21 -0.14
CA VAL A 54 -18.75 -1.59 0.17
C VAL A 54 -18.94 -0.26 -0.57
N PHE A 55 -17.86 0.47 -0.78
CA PHE A 55 -17.87 1.83 -1.33
C PHE A 55 -16.96 1.92 -2.55
N ASP A 56 -17.32 2.78 -3.50
CA ASP A 56 -16.44 3.19 -4.58
C ASP A 56 -15.81 4.55 -4.30
N ALA A 57 -14.72 4.85 -5.00
CA ALA A 57 -14.09 6.16 -5.03
C ALA A 57 -14.38 6.89 -6.34
N LEU A 58 -14.10 8.20 -6.41
CA LEU A 58 -14.19 8.95 -7.67
C LEU A 58 -13.24 8.37 -8.73
N ILE A 59 -12.04 8.04 -8.32
CA ILE A 59 -11.00 7.43 -9.14
C ILE A 59 -10.72 6.05 -8.54
N SER A 60 -10.80 5.01 -9.34
CA SER A 60 -10.45 3.65 -8.93
C SER A 60 -8.96 3.39 -9.03
N ALA A 61 -8.45 2.54 -8.14
CA ALA A 61 -7.07 2.08 -8.17
C ALA A 61 -6.97 0.71 -8.83
N GLY A 62 -6.27 0.61 -9.93
CA GLY A 62 -5.88 -0.65 -10.54
C GLY A 62 -4.92 -1.46 -9.63
N PRO A 63 -4.66 -2.74 -9.95
CA PRO A 63 -3.80 -3.61 -9.15
C PRO A 63 -2.35 -3.12 -9.01
N ARG A 64 -1.86 -2.38 -10.00
CA ARG A 64 -0.51 -1.78 -10.02
C ARG A 64 -0.52 -0.28 -9.68
N GLY A 65 -1.63 0.23 -9.08
CA GLY A 65 -1.79 1.62 -8.76
C GLY A 65 -2.23 2.50 -9.93
N GLU A 66 -2.69 1.93 -11.04
CA GLU A 66 -3.20 2.69 -12.17
C GLU A 66 -4.41 3.53 -11.76
N GLN A 67 -4.47 4.75 -12.26
CA GLN A 67 -5.63 5.62 -12.11
C GLN A 67 -6.69 5.23 -13.14
N MET A 68 -7.80 4.71 -12.66
CA MET A 68 -8.89 4.20 -13.49
C MET A 68 -10.20 4.96 -13.22
N PRO A 69 -11.11 5.07 -14.20
CA PRO A 69 -12.45 5.59 -13.95
C PRO A 69 -13.17 4.80 -12.85
N GLY A 70 -13.66 5.54 -11.86
CA GLY A 70 -14.52 5.05 -10.78
C GLY A 70 -15.91 5.64 -10.87
N LEU A 71 -16.38 6.32 -9.81
CA LEU A 71 -17.62 7.10 -9.84
C LEU A 71 -17.50 8.36 -10.72
N SER A 72 -16.30 8.79 -11.05
CA SER A 72 -16.05 9.71 -12.15
C SER A 72 -15.61 8.92 -13.38
N ASP A 73 -16.28 9.09 -14.52
CA ASP A 73 -15.95 8.42 -15.78
C ASP A 73 -14.92 9.19 -16.62
N ARG A 74 -14.76 10.49 -16.38
CA ARG A 74 -13.76 11.36 -17.00
C ARG A 74 -13.49 12.60 -16.16
N TRP A 75 -12.28 13.14 -16.31
CA TRP A 75 -11.85 14.36 -15.64
C TRP A 75 -10.90 15.16 -16.53
N LYS A 76 -10.75 16.43 -16.21
CA LYS A 76 -9.80 17.33 -16.86
C LYS A 76 -9.37 18.46 -15.94
N VAL A 77 -8.18 18.99 -16.17
CA VAL A 77 -7.73 20.24 -15.59
C VAL A 77 -8.34 21.39 -16.41
N VAL A 78 -9.05 22.31 -15.76
CA VAL A 78 -9.68 23.47 -16.41
C VAL A 78 -8.93 24.77 -16.10
N ALA A 79 -8.18 24.80 -14.99
CA ALA A 79 -7.19 25.80 -14.63
C ALA A 79 -6.13 25.13 -13.75
N ASP A 80 -4.97 25.77 -13.54
CA ASP A 80 -3.85 25.18 -12.78
C ASP A 80 -4.25 24.64 -11.39
N ASP A 81 -5.28 25.22 -10.79
CA ASP A 81 -5.82 24.89 -9.49
C ASP A 81 -7.28 24.41 -9.52
N VAL A 82 -7.82 24.05 -10.70
CA VAL A 82 -9.23 23.61 -10.85
C VAL A 82 -9.29 22.35 -11.69
N TRP A 83 -9.81 21.30 -11.08
CA TRP A 83 -10.12 20.03 -11.72
C TRP A 83 -11.64 19.87 -11.89
N GLU A 84 -12.11 19.50 -13.08
CA GLU A 84 -13.50 19.17 -13.37
C GLU A 84 -13.66 17.67 -13.53
N PHE A 85 -14.65 17.11 -12.80
CA PHE A 85 -15.00 15.69 -12.83
C PHE A 85 -16.42 15.52 -13.31
N HIS A 86 -16.61 14.62 -14.27
CA HIS A 86 -17.93 14.17 -14.70
C HIS A 86 -18.26 12.88 -13.97
N LEU A 87 -19.42 12.85 -13.29
CA LEU A 87 -19.86 11.72 -12.49
C LEU A 87 -20.63 10.72 -13.35
N ARG A 88 -20.42 9.44 -13.08
CA ARG A 88 -21.09 8.33 -13.75
C ARG A 88 -22.58 8.39 -13.50
N GLN A 89 -23.36 8.31 -14.57
CA GLN A 89 -24.81 8.32 -14.50
C GLN A 89 -25.39 6.94 -14.14
N GLY A 90 -26.58 6.93 -13.51
CA GLY A 90 -27.32 5.71 -13.21
C GLY A 90 -26.77 4.88 -12.05
N VAL A 91 -25.71 5.36 -11.37
CA VAL A 91 -25.19 4.68 -10.17
C VAL A 91 -26.18 4.86 -9.01
N ARG A 92 -26.42 3.75 -8.30
CA ARG A 92 -27.28 3.73 -7.11
C ARG A 92 -26.50 3.23 -5.90
N PHE A 93 -26.82 3.81 -4.76
CA PHE A 93 -26.43 3.26 -3.47
C PHE A 93 -27.15 1.94 -3.19
N HIS A 94 -26.66 1.18 -2.21
CA HIS A 94 -27.20 -0.13 -1.84
C HIS A 94 -28.68 -0.13 -1.45
N ASP A 95 -29.22 0.99 -1.05
CA ASP A 95 -30.64 1.20 -0.72
C ASP A 95 -31.49 1.72 -1.90
N GLY A 96 -30.88 1.86 -3.08
CA GLY A 96 -31.54 2.27 -4.31
C GLY A 96 -31.56 3.78 -4.58
N VAL A 97 -31.09 4.61 -3.64
CA VAL A 97 -30.98 6.07 -3.83
C VAL A 97 -29.90 6.37 -4.88
N THR A 98 -30.17 7.34 -5.75
CA THR A 98 -29.23 7.73 -6.83
C THR A 98 -28.03 8.49 -6.25
N PHE A 99 -26.83 8.12 -6.68
CA PHE A 99 -25.58 8.85 -6.41
C PHE A 99 -25.56 10.19 -7.17
N THR A 100 -25.12 11.26 -6.50
CA THR A 100 -25.03 12.60 -7.07
C THR A 100 -23.78 13.35 -6.61
N ALA A 101 -23.56 14.53 -7.19
CA ALA A 101 -22.49 15.46 -6.83
C ALA A 101 -22.53 15.90 -5.35
N ASP A 102 -23.72 15.96 -4.74
CA ASP A 102 -23.87 16.31 -3.31
C ASP A 102 -23.23 15.28 -2.38
N ASP A 103 -23.25 14.00 -2.76
CA ASP A 103 -22.58 12.93 -2.00
C ASP A 103 -21.07 13.09 -2.03
N VAL A 104 -20.52 13.53 -3.16
CA VAL A 104 -19.08 13.82 -3.30
C VAL A 104 -18.68 15.00 -2.43
N ALA A 105 -19.42 16.11 -2.52
CA ALA A 105 -19.15 17.31 -1.71
C ALA A 105 -19.24 17.00 -0.21
N PHE A 106 -20.27 16.26 0.21
CA PHE A 106 -20.43 15.80 1.58
C PHE A 106 -19.25 14.91 2.04
N THR A 107 -18.87 13.95 1.21
CA THR A 107 -17.77 13.03 1.49
C THR A 107 -16.45 13.77 1.72
N LEU A 108 -16.09 14.68 0.81
CA LEU A 108 -14.83 15.42 0.89
C LEU A 108 -14.79 16.39 2.07
N ALA A 109 -15.95 16.91 2.50
CA ALA A 109 -16.04 17.71 3.72
C ALA A 109 -15.93 16.86 5.00
N ARG A 110 -16.49 15.62 5.03
CA ARG A 110 -16.48 14.73 6.19
C ARG A 110 -15.15 14.03 6.41
N ALA A 111 -14.53 13.53 5.33
CA ALA A 111 -13.36 12.64 5.42
C ALA A 111 -12.21 13.18 6.31
N PRO A 112 -11.83 14.48 6.27
CA PRO A 112 -10.75 15.02 7.09
C PRO A 112 -11.06 15.19 8.58
N VAL A 113 -12.35 15.18 8.98
CA VAL A 113 -12.80 15.62 10.31
C VAL A 113 -13.45 14.52 11.15
N VAL A 114 -13.27 13.24 10.78
CA VAL A 114 -13.81 12.12 11.56
C VAL A 114 -13.19 12.10 12.96
N PRO A 115 -14.03 12.14 14.02
CA PRO A 115 -13.53 12.21 15.38
C PRO A 115 -12.75 10.96 15.81
N ASN A 116 -11.74 11.16 16.66
CA ASN A 116 -10.91 10.09 17.23
C ASN A 116 -10.20 9.19 16.20
N SER A 117 -10.02 9.67 14.98
CA SER A 117 -9.28 8.97 13.95
C SER A 117 -7.81 8.77 14.37
N PRO A 118 -7.28 7.54 14.39
CA PRO A 118 -5.86 7.30 14.71
C PRO A 118 -4.93 7.72 13.56
N SER A 119 -5.46 7.82 12.33
CA SER A 119 -4.75 8.32 11.15
C SER A 119 -5.76 8.93 10.19
N SER A 120 -5.86 10.26 10.21
CA SER A 120 -6.89 11.03 9.52
C SER A 120 -6.72 11.04 8.00
N TYR A 121 -7.84 11.07 7.30
CA TYR A 121 -7.92 11.31 5.85
C TYR A 121 -7.59 12.75 5.45
N SER A 122 -7.34 13.65 6.41
CA SER A 122 -6.89 15.02 6.12
C SER A 122 -5.65 15.08 5.22
N GLN A 123 -4.78 14.07 5.27
CA GLN A 123 -3.62 13.97 4.38
C GLN A 123 -3.99 13.90 2.90
N TYR A 124 -5.15 13.32 2.55
CA TYR A 124 -5.66 13.19 1.17
C TYR A 124 -6.56 14.36 0.75
N THR A 125 -6.97 15.21 1.68
CA THR A 125 -7.84 16.35 1.38
C THR A 125 -7.15 17.70 1.56
N LYS A 126 -5.91 17.72 2.08
CA LYS A 126 -5.19 18.95 2.44
C LYS A 126 -5.00 19.93 1.28
N GLN A 127 -4.92 19.42 0.05
CA GLN A 127 -4.79 20.25 -1.16
C GLN A 127 -6.12 20.83 -1.64
N ILE A 128 -7.26 20.27 -1.21
CA ILE A 128 -8.58 20.72 -1.59
C ILE A 128 -8.89 22.03 -0.86
N ALA A 129 -9.21 23.07 -1.62
CA ALA A 129 -9.68 24.34 -1.08
C ALA A 129 -11.21 24.37 -0.97
N SER A 130 -11.92 23.92 -2.03
CA SER A 130 -13.38 23.83 -2.06
C SER A 130 -13.85 22.83 -3.12
N VAL A 131 -15.11 22.42 -3.00
CA VAL A 131 -15.82 21.61 -4.00
C VAL A 131 -17.02 22.41 -4.46
N GLU A 132 -17.12 22.64 -5.76
CA GLU A 132 -18.22 23.33 -6.42
C GLU A 132 -19.09 22.32 -7.14
N VAL A 133 -20.37 22.23 -6.79
CA VAL A 133 -21.36 21.43 -7.49
C VAL A 133 -21.91 22.25 -8.65
N ILE A 134 -21.55 21.90 -9.88
CA ILE A 134 -22.01 22.58 -11.10
C ILE A 134 -23.45 22.12 -11.43
N ASN A 135 -23.66 20.81 -11.36
CA ASN A 135 -24.95 20.14 -11.52
C ASN A 135 -24.86 18.74 -10.90
N PRO A 136 -25.94 17.93 -10.86
CA PRO A 136 -25.90 16.59 -10.23
C PRO A 136 -24.83 15.64 -10.77
N GLU A 137 -24.30 15.89 -11.96
CA GLU A 137 -23.37 15.02 -12.67
C GLU A 137 -21.96 15.63 -12.86
N THR A 138 -21.73 16.85 -12.39
CA THR A 138 -20.47 17.57 -12.61
C THR A 138 -20.07 18.35 -11.37
N ILE A 139 -18.83 18.11 -10.94
CA ILE A 139 -18.20 18.89 -9.87
C ILE A 139 -16.91 19.52 -10.36
N ARG A 140 -16.54 20.61 -9.70
CA ARG A 140 -15.17 21.14 -9.75
C ARG A 140 -14.55 21.09 -8.37
N ILE A 141 -13.32 20.59 -8.33
CA ILE A 141 -12.50 20.62 -7.13
C ILE A 141 -11.48 21.74 -7.33
N HIS A 142 -11.58 22.77 -6.52
CA HIS A 142 -10.61 23.84 -6.42
C HIS A 142 -9.52 23.42 -5.44
N THR A 143 -8.26 23.55 -5.86
CA THR A 143 -7.11 23.21 -5.03
C THR A 143 -6.37 24.49 -4.59
N LYS A 144 -5.52 24.39 -3.58
CA LYS A 144 -4.75 25.53 -3.04
C LYS A 144 -3.59 25.98 -3.92
N GLY A 145 -3.48 25.41 -5.11
CA GLY A 145 -2.47 25.61 -6.13
C GLY A 145 -2.41 24.37 -7.01
N PRO A 146 -1.50 24.25 -7.96
CA PRO A 146 -1.35 23.07 -8.79
C PRO A 146 -1.25 21.81 -7.92
N ALA A 147 -2.12 20.83 -8.17
CA ALA A 147 -2.19 19.59 -7.39
C ALA A 147 -2.18 18.35 -8.31
N PRO A 148 -1.06 18.01 -8.94
CA PRO A 148 -0.97 16.87 -9.85
C PRO A 148 -1.19 15.51 -9.14
N GLY A 149 -1.04 15.46 -7.82
CA GLY A 149 -1.32 14.29 -6.98
C GLY A 149 -2.80 14.10 -6.61
N LEU A 150 -3.71 15.03 -7.00
CA LEU A 150 -5.10 14.98 -6.57
C LEU A 150 -5.79 13.66 -6.92
N LEU A 151 -5.53 13.09 -8.10
CA LEU A 151 -6.15 11.82 -8.50
C LEU A 151 -5.71 10.67 -7.58
N TRP A 152 -4.44 10.63 -7.16
CA TRP A 152 -3.92 9.66 -6.20
C TRP A 152 -4.58 9.78 -4.82
N ASP A 153 -4.82 11.02 -4.39
CA ASP A 153 -5.53 11.29 -3.14
C ASP A 153 -6.99 10.84 -3.22
N LEU A 154 -7.68 11.14 -4.33
CA LEU A 154 -9.09 10.76 -4.54
C LEU A 154 -9.29 9.24 -4.66
N MET A 155 -8.28 8.47 -5.10
CA MET A 155 -8.31 7.00 -5.09
C MET A 155 -8.41 6.40 -3.68
N GLN A 156 -8.02 7.16 -2.66
CA GLN A 156 -8.04 6.70 -1.26
C GLN A 156 -9.37 7.03 -0.56
N ILE A 157 -10.18 7.93 -1.12
CA ILE A 157 -11.38 8.44 -0.47
C ILE A 157 -12.61 7.74 -1.03
N SER A 158 -13.20 6.86 -0.23
CA SER A 158 -14.47 6.20 -0.55
C SER A 158 -15.63 7.17 -0.46
N ILE A 159 -16.49 7.20 -1.47
CA ILE A 159 -17.68 8.05 -1.49
C ILE A 159 -18.79 7.39 -0.66
N ILE A 160 -19.43 8.16 0.21
CA ILE A 160 -20.51 7.72 1.09
C ILE A 160 -21.82 8.43 0.77
N ALA A 161 -22.93 7.76 1.04
CA ALA A 161 -24.27 8.28 0.85
C ALA A 161 -24.58 9.38 1.88
N ARG A 162 -24.76 10.63 1.44
CA ARG A 162 -25.09 11.75 2.34
C ARG A 162 -26.33 11.44 3.18
N HIS A 163 -27.42 10.98 2.56
CA HIS A 163 -28.68 10.71 3.23
C HIS A 163 -28.58 9.63 4.33
N ALA A 164 -27.61 8.70 4.22
CA ALA A 164 -27.39 7.63 5.19
C ALA A 164 -26.32 7.98 6.23
N ALA A 165 -25.41 8.91 5.92
CA ALA A 165 -24.23 9.18 6.73
C ALA A 165 -24.24 10.54 7.44
N ASP A 166 -25.13 11.47 7.06
CA ASP A 166 -25.22 12.78 7.69
C ASP A 166 -25.65 12.65 9.16
N GLY A 167 -24.88 13.27 10.05
CA GLY A 167 -25.05 13.18 11.50
C GLY A 167 -24.70 11.81 12.11
N ARG A 168 -24.17 10.86 11.34
CA ARG A 168 -23.81 9.51 11.83
C ARG A 168 -22.38 9.44 12.32
N SER A 169 -22.23 8.66 13.38
CA SER A 169 -20.94 8.36 14.01
C SER A 169 -20.24 7.16 13.36
N THR A 170 -18.95 6.97 13.64
CA THR A 170 -18.21 5.74 13.30
C THR A 170 -18.88 4.47 13.85
N ALA A 171 -19.52 4.55 15.03
CA ALA A 171 -20.28 3.43 15.58
C ALA A 171 -21.51 3.06 14.73
N ASP A 172 -22.12 4.03 14.04
CA ASP A 172 -23.24 3.76 13.12
C ASP A 172 -22.77 3.01 11.86
N PHE A 173 -21.58 3.33 11.35
CA PHE A 173 -20.95 2.55 10.26
C PHE A 173 -20.62 1.13 10.73
N ASN A 174 -20.01 0.96 11.90
CA ASN A 174 -19.65 -0.35 12.44
C ASN A 174 -20.89 -1.25 12.68
N ALA A 175 -22.02 -0.65 12.99
CA ALA A 175 -23.32 -1.33 13.15
C ALA A 175 -24.08 -1.53 11.83
N GLY A 176 -23.54 -1.08 10.69
CA GLY A 176 -24.16 -1.19 9.38
C GLY A 176 -25.20 -0.11 9.04
N ARG A 177 -25.60 0.73 10.00
CA ARG A 177 -26.64 1.75 9.77
C ARG A 177 -26.25 2.84 8.76
N ALA A 178 -24.95 3.13 8.66
CA ALA A 178 -24.39 4.09 7.72
C ALA A 178 -23.46 3.43 6.67
N ALA A 179 -23.29 2.11 6.69
CA ALA A 179 -22.45 1.36 5.75
C ALA A 179 -23.18 1.12 4.42
N ILE A 180 -23.72 2.19 3.83
CA ILE A 180 -24.46 2.20 2.57
C ILE A 180 -23.58 2.86 1.51
N GLY A 181 -23.04 2.04 0.62
CA GLY A 181 -22.16 2.45 -0.47
C GLY A 181 -22.74 2.15 -1.84
N THR A 182 -21.93 2.38 -2.87
CA THR A 182 -22.23 2.04 -4.27
C THR A 182 -21.51 0.78 -4.74
N GLY A 183 -20.68 0.18 -3.86
CA GLY A 183 -19.71 -0.86 -4.18
C GLY A 183 -20.28 -2.23 -4.55
N PRO A 184 -19.40 -3.18 -4.94
CA PRO A 184 -19.78 -4.49 -5.42
C PRO A 184 -20.41 -5.40 -4.37
N TYR A 185 -20.21 -5.10 -3.07
CA TYR A 185 -20.78 -5.86 -1.97
C TYR A 185 -21.54 -4.97 -1.00
N ARG A 186 -22.63 -5.50 -0.44
CA ARG A 186 -23.45 -4.89 0.63
C ARG A 186 -22.97 -5.43 1.97
N PHE A 187 -22.77 -4.54 2.94
CA PHE A 187 -22.44 -4.92 4.32
C PHE A 187 -23.58 -5.72 4.96
N VAL A 188 -23.24 -6.81 5.65
CA VAL A 188 -24.20 -7.64 6.40
C VAL A 188 -23.93 -7.58 7.91
N SER A 189 -22.71 -7.94 8.32
CA SER A 189 -22.35 -7.93 9.74
C SER A 189 -20.83 -7.94 9.92
N TRP A 190 -20.37 -7.37 11.03
CA TRP A 190 -19.00 -7.44 11.48
C TRP A 190 -18.94 -7.86 12.95
N GLN A 191 -18.23 -8.93 13.21
CA GLN A 191 -17.91 -9.44 14.54
C GLN A 191 -16.39 -9.36 14.71
N PRO A 192 -15.88 -8.33 15.42
CA PRO A 192 -14.44 -8.15 15.61
C PRO A 192 -13.77 -9.40 16.18
N GLY A 193 -12.62 -9.76 15.61
CA GLY A 193 -11.87 -10.97 15.98
C GLY A 193 -12.40 -12.26 15.37
N ASP A 194 -13.58 -12.28 14.75
CA ASP A 194 -14.18 -13.48 14.16
C ASP A 194 -14.37 -13.36 12.65
N ARG A 195 -15.27 -12.49 12.19
CA ARG A 195 -15.59 -12.39 10.77
C ARG A 195 -16.31 -11.10 10.36
N LEU A 196 -16.10 -10.74 9.12
CA LEU A 196 -16.89 -9.74 8.40
C LEU A 196 -17.66 -10.44 7.28
N ARG A 197 -18.96 -10.18 7.16
CA ARG A 197 -19.84 -10.76 6.15
C ARG A 197 -20.42 -9.69 5.27
N MET A 198 -20.47 -9.99 3.98
CA MET A 198 -21.04 -9.15 2.94
C MET A 198 -21.80 -10.02 1.95
N THR A 199 -22.72 -9.43 1.19
CA THR A 199 -23.43 -10.10 0.10
C THR A 199 -23.24 -9.30 -1.20
N ALA A 200 -23.24 -9.97 -2.35
CA ALA A 200 -23.07 -9.30 -3.63
C ALA A 200 -24.16 -8.24 -3.85
N ASN A 201 -23.76 -7.13 -4.47
CA ASN A 201 -24.69 -6.12 -4.94
C ASN A 201 -25.17 -6.50 -6.36
N PRO A 202 -26.43 -6.97 -6.55
CA PRO A 202 -26.90 -7.41 -7.85
C PRO A 202 -27.07 -6.27 -8.86
N GLU A 203 -27.11 -5.02 -8.35
CA GLU A 203 -27.25 -3.81 -9.17
C GLU A 203 -25.95 -3.02 -9.29
N TYR A 204 -24.80 -3.68 -9.04
CA TYR A 204 -23.51 -3.01 -9.12
C TYR A 204 -23.23 -2.50 -10.54
N TRP A 205 -22.96 -1.23 -10.66
CA TRP A 205 -22.70 -0.54 -11.93
C TRP A 205 -21.50 -1.13 -12.71
N GLY A 206 -20.50 -1.69 -12.00
CA GLY A 206 -19.32 -2.34 -12.56
C GLY A 206 -19.52 -3.80 -12.97
N GLY A 207 -20.74 -4.34 -12.83
CA GLY A 207 -21.09 -5.74 -13.10
C GLY A 207 -21.16 -6.59 -11.83
N VAL A 208 -22.01 -7.59 -11.84
CA VAL A 208 -22.25 -8.46 -10.67
C VAL A 208 -21.04 -9.36 -10.41
N GLU A 209 -20.60 -9.40 -9.15
CA GLU A 209 -19.53 -10.29 -8.72
C GLU A 209 -19.96 -11.77 -8.69
N PRO A 210 -19.04 -12.72 -8.95
CA PRO A 210 -19.38 -14.13 -9.02
C PRO A 210 -19.70 -14.78 -7.66
N TRP A 211 -19.43 -14.10 -6.57
CA TRP A 211 -19.58 -14.61 -5.20
C TRP A 211 -20.82 -14.02 -4.55
N ALA A 212 -21.86 -14.87 -4.28
CA ALA A 212 -23.09 -14.40 -3.63
C ALA A 212 -22.85 -13.87 -2.23
N ASN A 213 -22.06 -14.58 -1.46
CA ASN A 213 -21.69 -14.21 -0.10
C ASN A 213 -20.17 -14.18 0.03
N LEU A 214 -19.68 -13.14 0.70
CA LEU A 214 -18.28 -12.96 1.06
C LEU A 214 -18.14 -13.02 2.57
N THR A 215 -17.26 -13.91 3.05
CA THR A 215 -16.82 -13.96 4.45
C THR A 215 -15.32 -13.64 4.52
N ILE A 216 -14.93 -12.62 5.28
CA ILE A 216 -13.54 -12.32 5.57
C ILE A 216 -13.26 -12.70 7.03
N ARG A 217 -12.27 -13.58 7.25
CA ARG A 217 -11.86 -14.09 8.56
C ARG A 217 -10.46 -13.60 8.91
N PRO A 218 -10.26 -12.84 10.00
CA PRO A 218 -8.94 -12.49 10.48
C PRO A 218 -8.27 -13.73 11.12
N ILE A 219 -7.14 -14.17 10.56
CA ILE A 219 -6.32 -15.25 11.12
C ILE A 219 -4.86 -14.75 11.14
N ALA A 220 -4.49 -14.11 12.24
CA ALA A 220 -3.19 -13.44 12.37
C ALA A 220 -2.01 -14.42 12.40
N ASN A 221 -2.18 -15.59 13.02
CA ASN A 221 -1.13 -16.61 13.10
C ASN A 221 -0.92 -17.27 11.72
N ASP A 222 0.30 -17.20 11.19
CA ASP A 222 0.65 -17.72 9.87
C ASP A 222 0.37 -19.23 9.74
N GLY A 223 0.78 -20.03 10.73
CA GLY A 223 0.55 -21.47 10.73
C GLY A 223 -0.93 -21.87 10.78
N ALA A 224 -1.74 -21.16 11.58
CA ALA A 224 -3.19 -21.36 11.65
C ALA A 224 -3.86 -20.98 10.32
N ARG A 225 -3.41 -19.91 9.66
CA ARG A 225 -3.92 -19.46 8.37
C ARG A 225 -3.62 -20.47 7.27
N VAL A 226 -2.39 -21.02 7.23
CA VAL A 226 -2.01 -22.10 6.31
C VAL A 226 -2.79 -23.38 6.60
N ALA A 227 -2.98 -23.74 7.87
CA ALA A 227 -3.77 -24.91 8.25
C ALA A 227 -5.23 -24.80 7.79
N ALA A 228 -5.87 -23.63 7.94
CA ALA A 228 -7.22 -23.39 7.46
C ALA A 228 -7.33 -23.53 5.92
N MET A 229 -6.31 -23.11 5.16
CA MET A 229 -6.25 -23.29 3.70
C MET A 229 -6.15 -24.78 3.34
N LEU A 230 -5.26 -25.52 4.00
CA LEU A 230 -5.05 -26.94 3.73
C LEU A 230 -6.26 -27.81 4.13
N ALA A 231 -6.96 -27.43 5.21
CA ALA A 231 -8.20 -28.09 5.65
C ALA A 231 -9.38 -27.78 4.71
N GLY A 232 -9.28 -26.72 3.91
CA GLY A 232 -10.37 -26.26 3.04
C GLY A 232 -11.43 -25.43 3.78
N ASP A 233 -11.10 -24.87 4.95
CA ASP A 233 -11.98 -23.99 5.73
C ASP A 233 -12.09 -22.59 5.11
N VAL A 234 -11.16 -22.25 4.21
CA VAL A 234 -11.12 -20.99 3.47
C VAL A 234 -10.76 -21.24 2.00
N ASP A 235 -11.19 -20.34 1.13
CA ASP A 235 -10.95 -20.42 -0.33
C ASP A 235 -9.69 -19.68 -0.76
N MET A 236 -9.27 -18.71 0.07
CA MET A 236 -8.08 -17.89 -0.18
C MET A 236 -7.44 -17.47 1.14
N ILE A 237 -6.11 -17.43 1.18
CA ILE A 237 -5.33 -16.79 2.24
C ILE A 237 -4.42 -15.72 1.65
N GLU A 238 -4.16 -14.67 2.40
CA GLU A 238 -3.11 -13.69 2.11
C GLU A 238 -1.84 -13.95 2.92
N GLY A 239 -0.69 -13.48 2.42
CA GLY A 239 0.58 -13.53 3.15
C GLY A 239 1.06 -14.96 3.39
N VAL A 240 1.38 -15.67 2.30
CA VAL A 240 1.95 -17.02 2.38
C VAL A 240 3.33 -16.95 3.02
N PRO A 241 3.57 -17.63 4.15
CA PRO A 241 4.88 -17.65 4.77
C PRO A 241 5.92 -18.31 3.86
N SER A 242 7.14 -17.78 3.82
CA SER A 242 8.23 -18.34 3.01
C SER A 242 8.55 -19.80 3.37
N SER A 243 8.40 -20.17 4.65
CA SER A 243 8.55 -21.55 5.14
C SER A 243 7.54 -22.53 4.55
N ASP A 244 6.33 -22.09 4.23
CA ASP A 244 5.24 -22.92 3.74
C ASP A 244 5.06 -22.86 2.23
N ARG A 245 5.74 -21.93 1.55
CA ARG A 245 5.61 -21.69 0.11
C ARG A 245 5.81 -22.97 -0.72
N ALA A 246 6.90 -23.69 -0.47
CA ALA A 246 7.21 -24.93 -1.21
C ALA A 246 6.12 -26.00 -0.99
N ARG A 247 5.62 -26.13 0.25
CA ARG A 247 4.54 -27.06 0.60
C ARG A 247 3.23 -26.74 -0.09
N LEU A 248 2.83 -25.45 -0.12
CA LEU A 248 1.61 -25.02 -0.78
C LEU A 248 1.69 -25.14 -2.30
N LEU A 249 2.85 -24.87 -2.90
CA LEU A 249 3.09 -25.08 -4.34
C LEU A 249 3.01 -26.55 -4.75
N ALA A 250 3.42 -27.47 -3.88
CA ALA A 250 3.39 -28.91 -4.15
C ALA A 250 1.99 -29.51 -4.00
N ASP A 251 1.03 -28.79 -3.37
CA ASP A 251 -0.33 -29.30 -3.21
C ASP A 251 -1.14 -29.13 -4.50
N PRO A 252 -1.59 -30.23 -5.15
CA PRO A 252 -2.33 -30.17 -6.40
C PRO A 252 -3.70 -29.51 -6.28
N LYS A 253 -4.21 -29.30 -5.06
CA LYS A 253 -5.50 -28.66 -4.78
C LYS A 253 -5.41 -27.15 -4.64
N LEU A 254 -4.20 -26.59 -4.65
CA LEU A 254 -3.94 -25.18 -4.41
C LEU A 254 -3.30 -24.49 -5.62
N ALA A 255 -3.38 -23.17 -5.64
CA ALA A 255 -2.67 -22.29 -6.56
C ALA A 255 -2.05 -21.14 -5.76
N LEU A 256 -0.84 -20.74 -6.13
CA LEU A 256 -0.13 -19.63 -5.51
C LEU A 256 -0.08 -18.45 -6.47
N TRP A 257 -0.31 -17.25 -5.94
CA TRP A 257 -0.34 -15.99 -6.67
C TRP A 257 0.64 -15.03 -6.01
N GLU A 258 1.47 -14.39 -6.79
CA GLU A 258 2.48 -13.47 -6.30
C GLU A 258 2.46 -12.19 -7.15
N THR A 259 2.72 -11.04 -6.53
CA THR A 259 2.85 -9.76 -7.21
C THR A 259 3.81 -8.86 -6.46
N ASP A 260 4.50 -7.99 -7.18
CA ASP A 260 5.39 -7.02 -6.57
C ASP A 260 4.61 -6.02 -5.72
N ALA A 261 5.06 -5.83 -4.48
CA ALA A 261 4.45 -4.86 -3.58
C ALA A 261 5.07 -3.47 -3.77
N PHE A 262 4.29 -2.44 -3.46
CA PHE A 262 4.83 -1.08 -3.33
C PHE A 262 5.59 -0.87 -2.02
N ARG A 263 5.73 -1.92 -1.20
CA ARG A 263 6.48 -1.84 0.05
C ARG A 263 7.97 -1.91 -0.21
N ILE A 264 8.64 -0.79 0.07
CA ILE A 264 10.10 -0.73 0.14
C ILE A 264 10.58 -0.93 1.57
N ILE A 265 11.60 -1.76 1.76
CA ILE A 265 12.36 -1.87 3.01
C ILE A 265 13.65 -1.07 2.85
N TYR A 266 13.93 -0.23 3.84
CA TYR A 266 15.01 0.76 3.77
C TYR A 266 15.67 0.96 5.13
N ILE A 267 16.88 1.53 5.10
CA ILE A 267 17.61 1.91 6.30
C ILE A 267 17.72 3.44 6.35
N VAL A 268 17.25 4.01 7.44
CA VAL A 268 17.43 5.41 7.80
C VAL A 268 18.67 5.54 8.65
N MET A 269 19.45 6.60 8.43
CA MET A 269 20.63 6.96 9.20
C MET A 269 20.52 8.40 9.67
N ASP A 270 20.93 8.67 10.91
CA ASP A 270 21.02 10.04 11.42
C ASP A 270 22.10 10.82 10.66
N SER A 271 21.68 11.63 9.73
CA SER A 271 22.55 12.40 8.86
C SER A 271 22.74 13.86 9.31
N ALA A 272 22.11 14.27 10.41
CA ALA A 272 22.03 15.68 10.81
C ALA A 272 22.84 16.01 12.06
N ARG A 273 22.73 15.22 13.11
CA ARG A 273 23.31 15.56 14.42
C ARG A 273 24.82 15.37 14.44
N ASP A 274 25.54 16.26 15.14
CA ASP A 274 26.98 16.12 15.34
C ASP A 274 27.34 14.91 16.21
N ALA A 275 26.57 14.66 17.27
CA ALA A 275 26.58 13.45 18.06
C ALA A 275 25.25 12.69 17.92
N SER A 276 25.29 11.38 17.73
CA SER A 276 24.10 10.54 17.54
C SER A 276 24.02 9.44 18.59
N PRO A 277 22.83 9.07 19.08
CA PRO A 277 22.67 8.09 20.14
C PRO A 277 23.24 6.73 19.79
N GLY A 278 23.95 6.09 20.73
CA GLY A 278 24.43 4.71 20.56
C GLY A 278 25.54 4.56 19.53
N ILE A 279 26.26 5.64 19.21
CA ILE A 279 27.51 5.58 18.43
C ILE A 279 28.72 5.54 19.36
N ALA A 280 29.64 4.62 19.06
CA ALA A 280 30.90 4.45 19.78
C ALA A 280 32.03 4.10 18.82
N ASP A 281 33.27 4.30 19.24
CA ASP A 281 34.46 3.89 18.48
C ASP A 281 34.57 2.34 18.37
N ALA A 282 35.59 1.85 17.69
CA ALA A 282 35.83 0.42 17.53
C ALA A 282 36.06 -0.33 18.85
N ALA A 283 36.51 0.39 19.90
CA ALA A 283 36.72 -0.14 21.25
C ALA A 283 35.46 -0.07 22.13
N GLY A 284 34.38 0.57 21.65
CA GLY A 284 33.11 0.71 22.37
C GLY A 284 33.00 1.96 23.24
N LYS A 285 33.93 2.91 23.14
CA LYS A 285 33.86 4.18 23.86
C LYS A 285 32.89 5.13 23.11
N PRO A 286 31.89 5.72 23.80
CA PRO A 286 31.00 6.70 23.20
C PRO A 286 31.73 7.83 22.49
N MET A 287 31.21 8.25 21.34
CA MET A 287 31.82 9.33 20.54
C MET A 287 30.87 10.54 20.42
N ASP A 288 31.48 11.73 20.37
CA ASP A 288 30.78 12.98 20.10
C ASP A 288 30.73 13.32 18.61
N LYS A 289 31.29 12.45 17.77
CA LYS A 289 31.29 12.59 16.30
C LYS A 289 30.42 11.53 15.66
N ASN A 290 29.52 11.94 14.80
CA ASN A 290 28.60 11.06 14.07
C ASN A 290 29.16 10.70 12.68
N PRO A 291 29.65 9.45 12.46
CA PRO A 291 30.16 9.01 11.17
C PRO A 291 29.11 9.02 10.06
N LEU A 292 27.82 8.83 10.41
CA LEU A 292 26.72 8.71 9.45
C LEU A 292 26.40 10.03 8.70
N ARG A 293 26.97 11.16 9.14
CA ARG A 293 26.89 12.45 8.40
C ARG A 293 27.71 12.43 7.11
N ASP A 294 28.76 11.61 7.05
CA ASP A 294 29.59 11.51 5.85
C ASP A 294 28.94 10.59 4.80
N ALA A 295 28.68 11.11 3.61
CA ALA A 295 28.10 10.35 2.51
C ALA A 295 28.96 9.13 2.12
N ARG A 296 30.28 9.18 2.30
CA ARG A 296 31.19 8.06 2.03
C ARG A 296 30.90 6.90 2.99
N VAL A 297 30.63 7.20 4.27
CA VAL A 297 30.24 6.20 5.27
C VAL A 297 28.88 5.59 4.91
N ARG A 298 27.90 6.41 4.54
CA ARG A 298 26.58 5.90 4.12
C ARG A 298 26.67 5.02 2.88
N ARG A 299 27.52 5.37 1.91
CA ARG A 299 27.82 4.53 0.74
C ARG A 299 28.53 3.24 1.12
N ALA A 300 29.47 3.26 2.05
CA ALA A 300 30.15 2.07 2.55
C ALA A 300 29.15 1.10 3.17
N ILE A 301 28.24 1.58 4.00
CA ILE A 301 27.15 0.78 4.58
C ILE A 301 26.28 0.17 3.48
N ASN A 302 25.92 0.93 2.46
CA ASN A 302 25.13 0.44 1.33
C ASN A 302 25.82 -0.67 0.52
N LEU A 303 27.12 -0.52 0.24
CA LEU A 303 27.94 -1.52 -0.50
C LEU A 303 28.14 -2.81 0.30
N ALA A 304 28.10 -2.75 1.62
CA ALA A 304 28.28 -3.91 2.49
C ALA A 304 27.03 -4.80 2.59
N ILE A 305 25.86 -4.35 2.09
CA ILE A 305 24.60 -5.12 2.14
C ILE A 305 24.53 -6.08 0.95
N ASN A 306 24.65 -7.39 1.22
CA ASN A 306 24.45 -8.45 0.24
C ASN A 306 22.96 -8.73 0.03
N ARG A 307 22.31 -7.91 -0.82
CA ARG A 307 20.88 -8.03 -1.12
C ARG A 307 20.47 -9.40 -1.68
N PRO A 308 21.19 -9.98 -2.66
CA PRO A 308 20.90 -11.34 -3.12
C PRO A 308 20.89 -12.37 -1.99
N ALA A 309 21.89 -12.34 -1.10
CA ALA A 309 21.94 -13.29 0.01
C ALA A 309 20.79 -13.11 1.02
N LEU A 310 20.33 -11.86 1.26
CA LEU A 310 19.15 -11.61 2.08
C LEU A 310 17.89 -12.19 1.42
N ILE A 311 17.74 -11.96 0.11
CA ILE A 311 16.56 -12.40 -0.65
C ILE A 311 16.50 -13.92 -0.72
N ASP A 312 17.58 -14.56 -1.14
CA ASP A 312 17.58 -15.99 -1.41
C ASP A 312 17.55 -16.83 -0.13
N ARG A 313 18.37 -16.46 0.87
CA ARG A 313 18.59 -17.30 2.05
C ARG A 313 17.67 -17.01 3.21
N LEU A 314 17.23 -15.75 3.35
CA LEU A 314 16.38 -15.35 4.46
C LEU A 314 14.92 -15.17 4.03
N LEU A 315 14.68 -14.54 2.88
CA LEU A 315 13.33 -14.24 2.42
C LEU A 315 12.75 -15.29 1.46
N GLY A 316 13.50 -16.35 1.14
CA GLY A 316 13.02 -17.45 0.28
C GLY A 316 12.65 -17.00 -1.15
N GLY A 317 13.31 -15.97 -1.67
CA GLY A 317 13.04 -15.39 -2.98
C GLY A 317 11.85 -14.42 -3.01
N GLN A 318 11.22 -14.11 -1.87
CA GLN A 318 10.01 -13.26 -1.81
C GLN A 318 10.33 -11.76 -1.70
N ALA A 319 11.30 -11.31 -2.45
CA ALA A 319 11.66 -9.89 -2.55
C ALA A 319 12.46 -9.60 -3.81
N HIS A 320 12.51 -8.33 -4.21
CA HIS A 320 13.39 -7.80 -5.25
C HIS A 320 14.33 -6.75 -4.68
N ALA A 321 15.63 -6.84 -5.02
CA ALA A 321 16.62 -5.86 -4.59
C ALA A 321 16.23 -4.44 -5.05
N ALA A 322 16.26 -3.46 -4.16
CA ALA A 322 15.93 -2.08 -4.47
C ALA A 322 17.18 -1.24 -4.74
N GLY A 323 17.11 -0.43 -5.80
CA GLY A 323 18.10 0.60 -6.13
C GLY A 323 17.58 2.03 -5.94
N GLN A 324 16.28 2.17 -5.74
CA GLN A 324 15.57 3.44 -5.55
C GLN A 324 14.31 3.22 -4.70
N TYR A 325 13.46 4.26 -4.58
CA TYR A 325 12.37 4.29 -3.59
C TYR A 325 10.99 3.87 -4.15
N VAL A 326 10.89 3.64 -5.45
CA VAL A 326 9.76 3.07 -6.15
C VAL A 326 10.22 1.90 -7.03
N PRO A 327 9.35 0.92 -7.37
CA PRO A 327 9.70 -0.13 -8.33
C PRO A 327 10.22 0.43 -9.66
N SER A 328 11.10 -0.29 -10.32
CA SER A 328 11.79 0.20 -11.54
C SER A 328 10.88 0.36 -12.75
N ASP A 329 9.71 -0.26 -12.76
CA ASP A 329 8.65 -0.14 -13.76
C ASP A 329 7.67 1.02 -13.47
N ASN A 330 7.82 1.71 -12.32
CA ASN A 330 7.02 2.88 -12.01
C ASN A 330 7.41 4.05 -12.94
N PRO A 331 6.44 4.79 -13.52
CA PRO A 331 6.72 5.88 -14.46
C PRO A 331 7.63 6.99 -13.91
N GLY A 332 7.62 7.21 -12.58
CA GLY A 332 8.50 8.19 -11.91
C GLY A 332 9.83 7.61 -11.42
N ALA A 333 10.15 6.35 -11.78
CA ALA A 333 11.43 5.74 -11.45
C ALA A 333 12.56 6.33 -12.33
N SER A 334 13.76 6.48 -11.75
CA SER A 334 14.94 6.81 -12.53
C SER A 334 15.44 5.58 -13.30
N PRO A 335 15.65 5.66 -14.61
CA PRO A 335 16.24 4.58 -15.40
C PRO A 335 17.72 4.33 -15.07
N ASN A 336 18.37 5.28 -14.41
CA ASN A 336 19.80 5.24 -14.07
C ASN A 336 20.09 4.43 -12.81
N LEU A 337 19.09 4.26 -11.94
CA LEU A 337 19.28 3.64 -10.62
C LEU A 337 19.07 2.14 -10.69
N LYS A 338 20.08 1.41 -10.26
CA LYS A 338 20.10 -0.05 -10.11
C LYS A 338 20.44 -0.39 -8.65
N PRO A 339 20.05 -1.58 -8.16
CA PRO A 339 20.52 -2.05 -6.85
C PRO A 339 22.04 -2.01 -6.79
N SER A 340 22.58 -1.45 -5.71
CA SER A 340 24.03 -1.39 -5.51
C SER A 340 24.64 -2.78 -5.45
N PRO A 341 25.82 -3.01 -6.05
CA PRO A 341 26.52 -4.27 -5.94
C PRO A 341 26.96 -4.52 -4.49
N TYR A 342 27.18 -5.78 -4.15
CA TYR A 342 27.84 -6.15 -2.90
C TYR A 342 29.37 -6.03 -3.09
N ASP A 343 29.98 -5.04 -2.45
CA ASP A 343 31.41 -4.76 -2.51
C ASP A 343 31.96 -4.39 -1.11
N PRO A 344 32.22 -5.38 -0.25
CA PRO A 344 32.73 -5.13 1.10
C PRO A 344 34.15 -4.53 1.10
N ASP A 345 34.97 -4.78 0.08
CA ASP A 345 36.33 -4.23 -0.01
C ASP A 345 36.28 -2.75 -0.42
N GLY A 346 35.40 -2.39 -1.36
CA GLY A 346 35.08 -0.99 -1.68
C GLY A 346 34.50 -0.25 -0.46
N ALA A 347 33.65 -0.90 0.31
CA ALA A 347 33.11 -0.34 1.55
C ALA A 347 34.20 -0.01 2.57
N LYS A 348 35.17 -0.92 2.78
CA LYS A 348 36.32 -0.67 3.67
C LYS A 348 37.18 0.50 3.18
N ARG A 349 37.44 0.60 1.88
CA ARG A 349 38.18 1.75 1.31
C ARG A 349 37.46 3.07 1.60
N LEU A 350 36.14 3.12 1.37
CA LEU A 350 35.36 4.33 1.68
C LEU A 350 35.36 4.71 3.17
N LEU A 351 35.33 3.71 4.07
CA LEU A 351 35.46 3.98 5.51
C LEU A 351 36.85 4.55 5.84
N ALA A 352 37.92 4.02 5.27
CA ALA A 352 39.28 4.54 5.47
C ALA A 352 39.42 5.98 4.92
N GLU A 353 38.90 6.26 3.71
CA GLU A 353 38.85 7.59 3.12
C GLU A 353 38.04 8.58 3.96
N ALA A 354 37.00 8.11 4.66
CA ALA A 354 36.20 8.88 5.59
C ALA A 354 36.83 9.01 6.98
N SER A 355 38.08 8.55 7.18
CA SER A 355 38.83 8.55 8.44
C SER A 355 38.28 7.58 9.52
N TRP A 356 37.69 6.45 9.06
CA TRP A 356 37.19 5.37 9.91
C TRP A 356 37.78 4.00 9.53
N PRO A 357 39.12 3.85 9.42
CA PRO A 357 39.73 2.59 8.95
C PRO A 357 39.47 1.41 9.91
N ASP A 358 39.34 1.68 11.21
CA ASP A 358 39.07 0.67 12.25
C ASP A 358 37.57 0.45 12.47
N GLY A 359 36.71 1.20 11.73
CA GLY A 359 35.28 1.17 11.89
C GLY A 359 34.76 1.86 13.14
N PHE A 360 33.52 1.52 13.53
CA PHE A 360 32.82 2.09 14.69
C PHE A 360 31.66 1.19 15.11
N SER A 361 31.04 1.49 16.25
CA SER A 361 29.82 0.83 16.71
C SER A 361 28.61 1.73 16.55
N VAL A 362 27.43 1.16 16.22
CA VAL A 362 26.17 1.87 16.04
C VAL A 362 25.00 1.03 16.51
N THR A 363 23.94 1.67 17.00
CA THR A 363 22.68 0.99 17.31
C THR A 363 21.71 1.11 16.13
N MET A 364 21.13 -0.02 15.71
CA MET A 364 20.07 -0.08 14.69
C MET A 364 18.78 -0.61 15.30
N ALA A 365 17.74 0.21 15.32
CA ALA A 365 16.40 -0.20 15.71
C ALA A 365 15.65 -0.83 14.54
N SER A 366 14.82 -1.85 14.80
CA SER A 366 13.92 -2.45 13.80
C SER A 366 12.58 -2.81 14.42
N SER A 367 11.55 -3.00 13.59
CA SER A 367 10.33 -3.69 14.03
C SER A 367 10.59 -5.20 14.16
N ASN A 368 9.65 -5.89 14.84
CA ASN A 368 9.62 -7.36 14.93
C ASN A 368 8.22 -7.94 14.64
N ASP A 369 7.30 -7.10 14.16
CA ASP A 369 5.88 -7.42 13.93
C ASP A 369 5.27 -6.71 12.71
N ARG A 370 6.09 -6.06 11.85
CA ARG A 370 5.58 -5.18 10.77
C ARG A 370 5.63 -5.82 9.38
N PHE A 371 6.68 -6.53 9.06
CA PHE A 371 6.87 -7.21 7.77
C PHE A 371 7.62 -8.54 7.97
N PRO A 372 7.55 -9.46 6.99
CA PRO A 372 8.16 -10.77 7.16
C PRO A 372 9.63 -10.69 7.57
N GLN A 373 9.98 -11.35 8.67
CA GLN A 373 11.35 -11.52 9.17
C GLN A 373 12.12 -10.21 9.46
N ASP A 374 11.42 -9.12 9.80
CA ASP A 374 12.01 -7.80 9.97
C ASP A 374 13.18 -7.77 10.99
N ALA A 375 13.05 -8.40 12.14
CA ALA A 375 14.13 -8.50 13.11
C ALA A 375 15.32 -9.31 12.59
N GLN A 376 15.08 -10.42 11.88
CA GLN A 376 16.10 -11.27 11.29
C GLN A 376 16.85 -10.55 10.16
N VAL A 377 16.14 -9.77 9.33
CA VAL A 377 16.75 -8.92 8.30
C VAL A 377 17.68 -7.89 8.95
N ALA A 378 17.25 -7.21 10.02
CA ALA A 378 18.09 -6.27 10.74
C ALA A 378 19.36 -6.94 11.30
N GLN A 379 19.23 -8.14 11.89
CA GLN A 379 20.36 -8.91 12.39
C GLN A 379 21.33 -9.33 11.28
N ALA A 380 20.80 -9.81 10.14
CA ALA A 380 21.61 -10.18 8.99
C ALA A 380 22.37 -8.99 8.41
N VAL A 381 21.74 -7.83 8.29
CA VAL A 381 22.41 -6.57 7.89
C VAL A 381 23.51 -6.23 8.90
N GLY A 382 23.24 -6.29 10.20
CA GLY A 382 24.25 -6.06 11.24
C GLY A 382 25.48 -6.96 11.09
N GLN A 383 25.28 -8.25 10.82
CA GLN A 383 26.38 -9.20 10.56
C GLN A 383 27.17 -8.85 9.28
N MET A 384 26.50 -8.36 8.23
CA MET A 384 27.17 -7.93 7.01
C MET A 384 28.03 -6.68 7.26
N LEU A 385 27.51 -5.70 8.01
CA LEU A 385 28.25 -4.48 8.36
C LEU A 385 29.45 -4.75 9.26
N ALA A 386 29.38 -5.75 10.13
CA ALA A 386 30.51 -6.16 10.95
C ALA A 386 31.74 -6.59 10.12
N ARG A 387 31.54 -7.12 8.89
CA ARG A 387 32.64 -7.52 7.99
C ARG A 387 33.47 -6.34 7.47
N ILE A 388 32.90 -5.15 7.51
CA ILE A 388 33.58 -3.90 7.13
C ILE A 388 34.02 -3.06 8.34
N GLY A 389 33.94 -3.62 9.56
CA GLY A 389 34.34 -2.92 10.79
C GLY A 389 33.20 -2.12 11.47
N VAL A 390 32.01 -2.08 10.90
CA VAL A 390 30.86 -1.41 11.51
C VAL A 390 30.09 -2.40 12.38
N LYS A 391 30.26 -2.31 13.71
CA LYS A 391 29.58 -3.17 14.68
C LYS A 391 28.16 -2.63 14.94
N VAL A 392 27.15 -3.43 14.66
CA VAL A 392 25.74 -3.01 14.82
C VAL A 392 25.10 -3.72 16.00
N ASN A 393 24.64 -2.95 16.98
CA ASN A 393 23.79 -3.44 18.05
C ASN A 393 22.31 -3.32 17.60
N VAL A 394 21.70 -4.44 17.23
CA VAL A 394 20.32 -4.48 16.74
C VAL A 394 19.35 -4.55 17.91
N THR A 395 18.36 -3.64 17.94
CA THR A 395 17.32 -3.56 18.96
C THR A 395 15.93 -3.72 18.33
N PRO A 396 15.41 -4.95 18.21
CA PRO A 396 14.07 -5.20 17.72
C PRO A 396 13.02 -4.78 18.75
N MET A 397 11.90 -4.21 18.27
CA MET A 397 10.78 -3.80 19.12
C MET A 397 9.47 -3.78 18.33
N PRO A 398 8.28 -3.74 18.98
CA PRO A 398 7.01 -3.55 18.28
C PRO A 398 7.02 -2.28 17.41
N ALA A 399 6.42 -2.35 16.23
CA ALA A 399 6.40 -1.23 15.26
C ALA A 399 5.85 0.07 15.86
N SER A 400 4.85 -0.01 16.75
CA SER A 400 4.29 1.15 17.45
C SER A 400 5.35 1.89 18.30
N GLN A 401 6.22 1.13 18.99
CA GLN A 401 7.34 1.70 19.77
C GLN A 401 8.42 2.24 18.83
N LEU A 402 8.77 1.48 17.78
CA LEU A 402 9.76 1.91 16.80
C LEU A 402 9.41 3.26 16.20
N PHE A 403 8.17 3.45 15.76
CA PHE A 403 7.74 4.69 15.13
C PHE A 403 7.62 5.85 16.14
N SER A 404 7.09 5.60 17.32
CA SER A 404 7.00 6.60 18.37
C SER A 404 8.38 7.13 18.78
N ARG A 405 9.32 6.22 19.07
CA ARG A 405 10.69 6.56 19.47
C ARG A 405 11.50 7.14 18.31
N GLY A 406 11.33 6.59 17.09
CA GLY A 406 11.96 7.09 15.87
C GLY A 406 11.55 8.53 15.55
N SER A 407 10.28 8.89 15.78
CA SER A 407 9.80 10.27 15.60
C SER A 407 10.39 11.26 16.62
N LYS A 408 10.83 10.75 17.80
CA LYS A 408 11.61 11.51 18.79
C LYS A 408 13.12 11.50 18.51
N LEU A 409 13.56 10.89 17.40
CA LEU A 409 14.96 10.79 16.98
C LEU A 409 15.85 10.04 17.99
N GLU A 410 15.32 9.01 18.66
CA GLU A 410 16.05 8.26 19.69
C GLU A 410 17.07 7.25 19.12
N PHE A 411 17.17 7.12 17.81
CA PHE A 411 18.03 6.13 17.14
C PHE A 411 19.02 6.78 16.18
N SER A 412 20.19 6.17 16.02
CA SER A 412 21.16 6.54 14.98
C SER A 412 20.89 5.84 13.65
N MET A 413 20.39 4.60 13.68
CA MET A 413 19.94 3.87 12.49
C MET A 413 18.60 3.19 12.75
N MET A 414 17.79 3.06 11.70
CA MET A 414 16.54 2.30 11.73
C MET A 414 16.38 1.49 10.45
N LEU A 415 16.03 0.20 10.57
CA LEU A 415 15.46 -0.58 9.49
C LEU A 415 13.93 -0.45 9.54
N SER A 416 13.31 -0.04 8.45
CA SER A 416 11.87 0.19 8.38
C SER A 416 11.32 -0.12 7.01
N GLY A 417 9.98 -0.10 6.88
CA GLY A 417 9.27 -0.29 5.62
C GLY A 417 8.25 0.83 5.36
N TRP A 418 8.11 1.21 4.10
CA TRP A 418 7.10 2.13 3.62
C TRP A 418 6.22 1.44 2.58
N VAL A 419 4.91 1.53 2.73
CA VAL A 419 3.96 1.08 1.71
C VAL A 419 3.56 2.28 0.88
N GLY A 420 3.93 2.26 -0.40
CA GLY A 420 3.46 3.23 -1.38
C GLY A 420 2.04 2.89 -1.87
N ASN A 421 1.46 3.82 -2.58
CA ASN A 421 0.19 3.66 -3.30
C ASN A 421 0.38 3.60 -4.83
N GLY A 422 1.64 3.51 -5.28
CA GLY A 422 2.03 3.62 -6.70
C GLY A 422 2.48 5.03 -7.09
N ASP A 423 2.15 6.07 -6.33
CA ASP A 423 2.62 7.44 -6.56
C ASP A 423 4.07 7.61 -6.11
N PRO A 424 5.02 7.99 -6.99
CA PRO A 424 6.40 8.26 -6.63
C PRO A 424 6.56 9.43 -5.66
N ALA A 425 5.62 10.38 -5.63
CA ALA A 425 5.61 11.47 -4.66
C ALA A 425 5.56 10.97 -3.23
N SER A 426 4.85 9.86 -2.97
CA SER A 426 4.61 9.33 -1.62
C SER A 426 5.89 9.03 -0.85
N PRO A 427 6.79 8.12 -1.27
CA PRO A 427 8.04 7.85 -0.54
C PRO A 427 9.01 9.03 -0.58
N LEU A 428 9.11 9.75 -1.69
CA LEU A 428 10.04 10.89 -1.82
C LEU A 428 9.67 12.01 -0.86
N THR A 429 8.38 12.36 -0.77
CA THR A 429 7.90 13.40 0.16
C THR A 429 8.02 12.94 1.61
N ALA A 430 7.58 11.72 1.93
CA ALA A 430 7.51 11.29 3.31
C ALA A 430 8.86 10.94 3.94
N LEU A 431 9.74 10.26 3.19
CA LEU A 431 10.98 9.69 3.71
C LEU A 431 12.20 10.57 3.47
N MET A 432 12.21 11.34 2.37
CA MET A 432 13.41 11.99 1.84
C MET A 432 13.37 13.51 1.93
N ALA A 433 12.20 14.16 1.75
CA ALA A 433 12.12 15.61 1.81
C ALA A 433 12.67 16.14 3.14
N THR A 434 13.32 17.28 3.09
CA THR A 434 13.75 17.98 4.31
C THR A 434 12.55 18.17 5.23
N TYR A 435 12.71 17.78 6.50
CA TYR A 435 11.62 17.84 7.48
C TYR A 435 11.17 19.28 7.72
N ASP A 436 9.91 19.54 7.39
CA ASP A 436 9.25 20.81 7.66
C ASP A 436 7.80 20.55 8.14
N PRO A 437 7.53 20.74 9.45
CA PRO A 437 6.19 20.53 10.00
C PRO A 437 5.15 21.54 9.52
N LYS A 438 5.56 22.71 8.99
CA LYS A 438 4.65 23.74 8.49
C LYS A 438 4.06 23.36 7.13
N THR A 439 4.89 22.79 6.27
CA THR A 439 4.46 22.33 4.92
C THR A 439 4.07 20.86 4.90
N GLY A 440 4.34 20.10 5.99
CA GLY A 440 4.10 18.66 6.07
C GLY A 440 5.09 17.83 5.26
N MET A 441 6.26 18.40 4.92
CA MET A 441 7.34 17.70 4.21
C MET A 441 8.18 16.87 5.18
N GLY A 442 8.63 15.69 4.72
CA GLY A 442 9.52 14.81 5.45
C GLY A 442 8.99 14.25 6.79
N PRO A 443 7.68 13.95 6.96
CA PRO A 443 7.16 13.54 8.26
C PRO A 443 7.76 12.23 8.78
N SER A 444 8.27 11.40 7.88
CA SER A 444 8.95 10.14 8.18
C SER A 444 10.45 10.17 7.91
N ASN A 445 11.03 11.34 7.62
CA ASN A 445 12.48 11.54 7.50
C ASN A 445 13.13 11.57 8.89
N ARG A 446 13.21 10.40 9.53
CA ARG A 446 13.71 10.23 10.89
C ARG A 446 15.23 10.35 10.99
N GLY A 447 15.95 10.32 9.87
CA GLY A 447 17.38 10.60 9.78
C GLY A 447 17.71 12.08 9.63
N ARG A 448 16.70 12.92 9.41
CA ARG A 448 16.85 14.36 9.14
C ARG A 448 17.84 14.66 8.01
N TRP A 449 17.95 13.73 7.04
CA TRP A 449 18.67 14.01 5.80
C TRP A 449 18.06 15.23 5.11
N SER A 450 18.89 16.07 4.52
CA SER A 450 18.48 17.29 3.82
C SER A 450 19.39 17.53 2.63
N ASN A 451 18.78 17.87 1.48
CA ASN A 451 19.51 18.22 0.28
C ASN A 451 18.70 19.21 -0.56
N ALA A 452 19.21 20.43 -0.70
CA ALA A 452 18.49 21.50 -1.39
C ALA A 452 18.18 21.19 -2.87
N GLY A 453 19.06 20.44 -3.57
CA GLY A 453 18.82 20.03 -4.95
C GLY A 453 17.70 19.00 -5.07
N PHE A 454 17.62 18.07 -4.10
CA PHE A 454 16.51 17.13 -4.00
C PHE A 454 15.19 17.87 -3.73
N ASP A 455 15.17 18.73 -2.71
CA ASP A 455 13.95 19.46 -2.33
C ASP A 455 13.44 20.36 -3.47
N ALA A 456 14.35 20.98 -4.24
CA ALA A 456 13.99 21.78 -5.40
C ALA A 456 13.34 20.92 -6.51
N ALA A 457 13.95 19.77 -6.87
CA ALA A 457 13.43 18.86 -7.88
C ALA A 457 12.07 18.26 -7.47
N LEU A 458 11.96 17.84 -6.20
CA LEU A 458 10.70 17.33 -5.65
C LEU A 458 9.62 18.42 -5.61
N GLY A 459 9.97 19.63 -5.15
CA GLY A 459 9.02 20.76 -5.08
C GLY A 459 8.47 21.15 -6.44
N GLU A 460 9.32 21.16 -7.49
CA GLU A 460 8.90 21.38 -8.87
C GLU A 460 7.98 20.25 -9.37
N ALA A 461 8.32 18.98 -9.08
CA ALA A 461 7.50 17.83 -9.45
C ALA A 461 6.10 17.90 -8.84
N LEU A 462 5.99 18.30 -7.58
CA LEU A 462 4.72 18.40 -6.85
C LEU A 462 3.79 19.51 -7.36
N GLN A 463 4.28 20.39 -8.23
CA GLN A 463 3.51 21.47 -8.85
C GLN A 463 3.35 21.30 -10.37
N THR A 464 4.00 20.32 -10.98
CA THR A 464 4.00 20.09 -12.42
C THR A 464 2.82 19.21 -12.83
N LEU A 465 1.86 19.78 -13.58
CA LEU A 465 0.68 19.06 -14.08
C LEU A 465 1.02 18.14 -15.27
N ASP A 466 2.01 18.49 -16.09
CA ASP A 466 2.51 17.64 -17.18
C ASP A 466 3.13 16.37 -16.60
N GLU A 467 2.54 15.23 -16.91
CA GLU A 467 2.93 13.94 -16.33
C GLU A 467 4.36 13.53 -16.72
N GLY A 468 4.74 13.73 -17.97
CA GLY A 468 6.07 13.35 -18.46
C GLY A 468 7.17 14.15 -17.77
N LYS A 469 7.00 15.48 -17.66
CA LYS A 469 7.93 16.35 -16.95
C LYS A 469 7.98 16.02 -15.46
N ARG A 470 6.82 15.79 -14.84
CA ARG A 470 6.72 15.42 -13.43
C ARG A 470 7.47 14.12 -13.13
N ASN A 471 7.27 13.09 -13.95
CA ASN A 471 7.95 11.81 -13.78
C ASN A 471 9.47 11.95 -13.95
N ALA A 472 9.95 12.75 -14.91
CA ALA A 472 11.37 13.05 -15.06
C ALA A 472 11.96 13.77 -13.84
N LEU A 473 11.20 14.68 -13.21
CA LEU A 473 11.60 15.39 -12.00
C LEU A 473 11.68 14.45 -10.78
N PHE A 474 10.75 13.50 -10.64
CA PHE A 474 10.83 12.45 -9.60
C PHE A 474 12.07 11.57 -9.81
N GLY A 475 12.35 11.15 -11.05
CA GLY A 475 13.58 10.41 -11.38
C GLY A 475 14.84 11.19 -11.00
N ARG A 476 14.91 12.49 -11.31
CA ARG A 476 16.01 13.36 -10.92
C ARG A 476 16.16 13.50 -9.40
N ALA A 477 15.06 13.67 -8.68
CA ALA A 477 15.09 13.71 -7.22
C ALA A 477 15.63 12.38 -6.64
N ALA A 478 15.19 11.23 -7.18
CA ALA A 478 15.68 9.93 -6.77
C ALA A 478 17.19 9.77 -7.05
N ASP A 479 17.69 10.24 -8.22
CA ASP A 479 19.13 10.23 -8.55
C ASP A 479 19.95 11.01 -7.51
N ILE A 480 19.51 12.20 -7.11
CA ILE A 480 20.18 13.02 -6.09
C ILE A 480 20.19 12.31 -4.73
N ALA A 481 19.05 11.77 -4.31
CA ALA A 481 18.91 11.11 -3.02
C ALA A 481 19.77 9.85 -2.91
N VAL A 482 19.85 9.04 -3.98
CA VAL A 482 20.70 7.83 -4.02
C VAL A 482 22.17 8.21 -4.17
N ALA A 483 22.52 9.25 -4.91
CA ALA A 483 23.89 9.72 -5.01
C ALA A 483 24.47 10.16 -3.68
N ASP A 484 23.67 10.79 -2.81
CA ASP A 484 24.06 11.18 -1.44
C ASP A 484 23.77 10.11 -0.39
N MET A 485 23.09 9.03 -0.77
CA MET A 485 22.69 7.92 0.10
C MET A 485 21.94 8.40 1.35
N GLY A 486 20.97 9.30 1.17
CA GLY A 486 20.18 9.87 2.26
C GLY A 486 19.40 8.81 3.04
N VAL A 487 18.85 7.84 2.34
CA VAL A 487 18.23 6.60 2.86
C VAL A 487 18.71 5.44 2.00
N ILE A 488 19.04 4.32 2.60
CA ILE A 488 19.49 3.12 1.85
C ILE A 488 18.28 2.29 1.45
N PRO A 489 17.94 2.16 0.15
CA PRO A 489 16.95 1.20 -0.33
C PRO A 489 17.51 -0.21 -0.21
N VAL A 490 16.77 -1.16 0.38
CA VAL A 490 17.25 -2.53 0.55
C VAL A 490 16.54 -3.48 -0.42
N TYR A 491 15.23 -3.63 -0.31
CA TYR A 491 14.43 -4.47 -1.21
C TYR A 491 12.96 -4.04 -1.23
N PHE A 492 12.25 -4.42 -2.30
CA PHE A 492 10.80 -4.45 -2.37
C PHE A 492 10.29 -5.84 -1.99
N THR A 493 9.19 -5.91 -1.24
CA THR A 493 8.56 -7.18 -0.90
C THR A 493 7.72 -7.71 -2.06
N ILE A 494 7.49 -9.02 -2.07
CA ILE A 494 6.50 -9.66 -2.93
C ILE A 494 5.29 -10.00 -2.07
N ASN A 495 4.10 -9.60 -2.51
CA ASN A 495 2.84 -10.01 -1.90
C ASN A 495 2.46 -11.38 -2.43
N SER A 496 1.95 -12.24 -1.57
CA SER A 496 1.60 -13.62 -1.93
C SER A 496 0.24 -14.03 -1.38
N TRP A 497 -0.48 -14.81 -2.18
CA TRP A 497 -1.78 -15.39 -1.83
C TRP A 497 -1.81 -16.86 -2.26
N ALA A 498 -2.54 -17.67 -1.52
CA ALA A 498 -2.87 -19.02 -1.97
C ALA A 498 -4.39 -19.14 -2.08
N THR A 499 -4.86 -19.79 -3.16
CA THR A 499 -6.28 -20.07 -3.40
C THR A 499 -6.50 -21.57 -3.60
N ARG A 500 -7.74 -22.02 -3.46
CA ARG A 500 -8.13 -23.34 -4.00
C ARG A 500 -7.89 -23.38 -5.50
N LYS A 501 -7.49 -24.53 -6.01
CA LYS A 501 -7.38 -24.78 -7.44
C LYS A 501 -8.74 -24.56 -8.12
N GLY A 502 -8.73 -23.95 -9.30
CA GLY A 502 -9.95 -23.50 -9.98
C GLY A 502 -10.34 -22.07 -9.67
N LEU A 503 -9.60 -21.39 -8.77
CA LEU A 503 -9.69 -19.97 -8.57
C LEU A 503 -8.39 -19.30 -9.04
N LYS A 504 -8.50 -18.19 -9.75
CA LYS A 504 -7.40 -17.26 -10.00
C LYS A 504 -7.55 -16.05 -9.11
N TYR A 505 -6.43 -15.44 -8.75
CA TYR A 505 -6.39 -14.19 -8.02
C TYR A 505 -5.53 -13.17 -8.73
N GLU A 506 -6.03 -11.96 -8.87
CA GLU A 506 -5.25 -10.83 -9.35
C GLU A 506 -4.65 -10.10 -8.15
N GLY A 507 -3.36 -10.36 -7.90
CA GLY A 507 -2.62 -9.75 -6.80
C GLY A 507 -2.43 -8.25 -6.99
N ARG A 508 -2.31 -7.52 -5.86
CA ARG A 508 -2.21 -6.06 -5.84
C ARG A 508 -0.93 -5.60 -5.16
N GLY A 509 -0.30 -4.57 -5.72
CA GLY A 509 0.90 -3.95 -5.16
C GLY A 509 0.66 -3.18 -3.85
N ASP A 510 -0.58 -2.72 -3.62
CA ASP A 510 -1.01 -1.98 -2.43
C ASP A 510 -1.30 -2.86 -1.19
N GLU A 511 -1.02 -4.17 -1.28
CA GLU A 511 -1.23 -5.18 -0.22
C GLU A 511 -2.71 -5.43 0.13
N MET A 512 -3.66 -4.88 -0.60
CA MET A 512 -5.07 -5.11 -0.35
C MET A 512 -5.51 -6.46 -0.92
N SER A 513 -6.19 -7.26 -0.10
CA SER A 513 -6.83 -8.50 -0.53
C SER A 513 -8.30 -8.24 -0.82
N LEU A 514 -8.67 -8.24 -2.12
CA LEU A 514 -10.00 -7.90 -2.57
C LEU A 514 -10.70 -9.12 -3.21
N ALA A 515 -11.95 -9.38 -2.81
CA ALA A 515 -12.77 -10.46 -3.38
C ALA A 515 -13.00 -10.28 -4.89
N MET A 516 -13.05 -9.03 -5.38
CA MET A 516 -13.17 -8.71 -6.79
C MET A 516 -12.02 -9.23 -7.65
N GLY A 517 -10.83 -9.45 -7.03
CA GLY A 517 -9.69 -10.09 -7.69
C GLY A 517 -9.78 -11.61 -7.78
N VAL A 518 -10.67 -12.25 -7.01
CA VAL A 518 -10.85 -13.71 -7.00
C VAL A 518 -11.89 -14.10 -8.05
N LYS A 519 -11.48 -14.83 -9.06
CA LYS A 519 -12.39 -15.25 -10.15
C LYS A 519 -12.28 -16.76 -10.38
N PRO A 520 -13.38 -17.45 -10.69
CA PRO A 520 -13.32 -18.84 -11.15
C PRO A 520 -12.48 -18.96 -12.42
N VAL A 521 -11.64 -20.00 -12.50
CA VAL A 521 -10.97 -20.38 -13.76
C VAL A 521 -12.00 -21.04 -14.64
N LYS A 522 -12.26 -20.49 -15.83
CA LYS A 522 -13.18 -21.03 -16.83
C LYS A 522 -12.63 -22.29 -17.48
#